data_e6cbf5ed67208055b97e38b11d6d3417
#
_entry.id   e6cbf5ed67208055b97e38b11d6d3417
#
_cell.length_a   1.000
_cell.length_b   1.000
_cell.length_c   1.000
_cell.angle_alpha   90.00
_cell.angle_beta   90.00
_cell.angle_gamma   90.00
#
_symmetry.space_group_name_H-M   'P 1'
#
loop_
_entity.id
_entity.type
_entity.pdbx_description
1 polymer ?
#
loop_
_entity_poly.entity_id
_entity_poly.type
_entity_poly.pdbx_seq_one_letter_code
_entity_poly.pdbx_strand_id
1 'polypeptide(L)'
;MDNQGGKYNIKAVSKMLGIQPGTLRAWERRYNMIAPVRNESGHRLYTEEHIKILKWLMSKINKGFSISQAVNLLENTGISAEEPNLVQEEAADRAAELTDELLKALHSFDENSAHELLNKAFSLYSIDKVVIDILGTVLVKTGDLWEAGKITTAHEHFASSFLRSRIGMILHTLPVNGLLPKTVAVCGPGEWHEFGLLIFTLFLRRRGFEVIYLGTSIAEKDIEAVIEEVNPKFLILSCTLMENAPKTLNLVKELSEKYEELSIGLGGSGFHSSTNLNLKEYKAYLIGDSKNEWEEWLKNNLSRSYGF
;
A
#
# COMPACT_ATOMS: atom_id res chain seq x y z
N MET A 1 6.60 42.82 3.08
CA MET A 1 8.03 43.04 2.77
C MET A 1 8.63 41.68 2.45
N ASP A 2 8.84 41.46 1.15
CA ASP A 2 9.22 40.18 0.56
C ASP A 2 10.61 39.71 1.01
N ASN A 3 10.65 38.56 1.63
CA ASN A 3 11.89 37.87 2.00
C ASN A 3 12.38 37.01 0.82
N GLN A 4 12.71 37.66 -0.32
CA GLN A 4 13.19 37.00 -1.54
C GLN A 4 14.68 36.63 -1.52
N GLY A 5 15.34 36.68 -0.37
CA GLY A 5 16.75 36.31 -0.23
C GLY A 5 16.95 34.79 -0.11
N GLY A 6 17.69 34.19 -1.04
CA GLY A 6 18.12 32.79 -0.92
C GLY A 6 18.91 32.53 0.36
N LYS A 7 18.47 31.59 1.19
CA LYS A 7 19.03 31.26 2.50
C LYS A 7 19.96 30.05 2.49
N TYR A 8 19.70 29.07 1.64
CA TYR A 8 20.30 27.75 1.69
C TYR A 8 21.22 27.49 0.50
N ASN A 9 22.46 27.10 0.75
CA ASN A 9 23.33 26.66 -0.33
C ASN A 9 23.00 25.21 -0.76
N ILE A 10 23.48 24.80 -1.93
CA ILE A 10 23.19 23.47 -2.50
C ILE A 10 23.57 22.31 -1.59
N LYS A 11 24.64 22.45 -0.75
CA LYS A 11 25.05 21.40 0.19
C LYS A 11 24.05 21.24 1.33
N ALA A 12 23.53 22.37 1.84
CA ALA A 12 22.52 22.38 2.88
C ALA A 12 21.23 21.73 2.36
N VAL A 13 20.74 22.12 1.18
CA VAL A 13 19.55 21.53 0.54
C VAL A 13 19.74 20.05 0.29
N SER A 14 20.88 19.64 -0.25
CA SER A 14 21.22 18.23 -0.46
C SER A 14 21.13 17.40 0.84
N LYS A 15 21.68 17.91 1.93
CA LYS A 15 21.65 17.25 3.24
C LYS A 15 20.24 17.21 3.84
N MET A 16 19.47 18.30 3.71
CA MET A 16 18.09 18.42 4.24
C MET A 16 17.13 17.47 3.54
N LEU A 17 17.30 17.23 2.25
CA LEU A 17 16.35 16.51 1.41
C LEU A 17 16.82 15.13 0.97
N GLY A 18 18.05 14.75 1.28
CA GLY A 18 18.64 13.48 0.85
C GLY A 18 18.90 13.40 -0.67
N ILE A 19 18.95 14.55 -1.39
CA ILE A 19 19.13 14.61 -2.85
C ILE A 19 20.58 14.93 -3.17
N GLN A 20 21.19 14.20 -4.11
CA GLN A 20 22.56 14.49 -4.55
C GLN A 20 22.64 15.87 -5.22
N PRO A 21 23.71 16.67 -4.97
CA PRO A 21 23.89 17.98 -5.60
C PRO A 21 23.86 17.94 -7.13
N GLY A 22 24.30 16.83 -7.73
CA GLY A 22 24.24 16.61 -9.18
C GLY A 22 22.80 16.50 -9.69
N THR A 23 21.94 15.83 -8.95
CA THR A 23 20.50 15.70 -9.27
C THR A 23 19.79 17.04 -9.17
N LEU A 24 20.05 17.84 -8.12
CA LEU A 24 19.50 19.20 -8.00
C LEU A 24 19.88 20.10 -9.19
N ARG A 25 21.14 20.06 -9.63
CA ARG A 25 21.60 20.80 -10.81
C ARG A 25 20.96 20.31 -12.11
N ALA A 26 20.71 19.00 -12.23
CA ALA A 26 20.03 18.43 -13.38
C ALA A 26 18.56 18.87 -13.43
N TRP A 27 17.88 18.90 -12.30
CA TRP A 27 16.50 19.37 -12.21
C TRP A 27 16.38 20.86 -12.49
N GLU A 28 17.26 21.70 -11.92
CA GLU A 28 17.35 23.13 -12.22
C GLU A 28 17.47 23.40 -13.73
N ARG A 29 18.32 22.64 -14.45
CA ARG A 29 18.52 22.82 -15.89
C ARG A 29 17.34 22.33 -16.74
N ARG A 30 16.62 21.33 -16.23
CA ARG A 30 15.57 20.64 -17.00
C ARG A 30 14.18 21.18 -16.73
N TYR A 31 13.97 21.74 -15.55
CA TYR A 31 12.68 22.21 -15.07
C TYR A 31 12.82 23.60 -14.47
N ASN A 32 12.15 24.59 -15.07
CA ASN A 32 12.29 26.01 -14.75
C ASN A 32 11.71 26.46 -13.40
N MET A 33 11.02 25.56 -12.69
CA MET A 33 10.33 25.85 -11.44
C MET A 33 11.24 26.00 -10.22
N ILE A 34 12.52 25.60 -10.33
CA ILE A 34 13.54 25.75 -9.27
C ILE A 34 14.69 26.56 -9.86
N ALA A 35 14.57 27.87 -9.78
CA ALA A 35 15.59 28.80 -10.24
C ALA A 35 16.26 29.49 -9.03
N PRO A 36 17.30 28.87 -8.41
CA PRO A 36 17.96 29.48 -7.25
C PRO A 36 18.66 30.78 -7.64
N VAL A 37 18.56 31.77 -6.76
CA VAL A 37 19.30 33.03 -6.89
C VAL A 37 20.81 32.74 -6.74
N ARG A 38 21.65 33.51 -7.39
CA ARG A 38 23.11 33.42 -7.23
C ARG A 38 23.60 34.60 -6.39
N ASN A 39 24.48 34.30 -5.42
CA ASN A 39 25.15 35.35 -4.68
C ASN A 39 26.25 36.02 -5.51
N GLU A 40 26.87 37.08 -4.98
CA GLU A 40 27.96 37.81 -5.65
C GLU A 40 29.15 36.93 -6.08
N SER A 41 29.36 35.80 -5.38
CA SER A 41 30.39 34.80 -5.69
C SER A 41 29.91 33.73 -6.70
N GLY A 42 28.71 33.86 -7.28
CA GLY A 42 28.15 32.92 -8.25
C GLY A 42 27.55 31.64 -7.68
N HIS A 43 27.53 31.49 -6.36
CA HIS A 43 26.96 30.30 -5.72
C HIS A 43 25.44 30.33 -5.63
N ARG A 44 24.82 29.15 -5.81
CA ARG A 44 23.38 28.95 -5.74
C ARG A 44 22.84 29.12 -4.31
N LEU A 45 21.81 29.93 -4.17
CA LEU A 45 21.05 30.12 -2.94
C LEU A 45 19.58 29.81 -3.17
N TYR A 46 19.07 28.85 -2.42
CA TYR A 46 17.69 28.40 -2.44
C TYR A 46 16.87 29.13 -1.38
N THR A 47 15.64 29.50 -1.72
CA THR A 47 14.66 30.11 -0.81
C THR A 47 13.90 29.03 -0.03
N GLU A 48 13.14 29.43 1.00
CA GLU A 48 12.20 28.55 1.69
C GLU A 48 11.16 27.96 0.73
N GLU A 49 10.73 28.75 -0.25
CA GLU A 49 9.79 28.30 -1.29
C GLU A 49 10.40 27.20 -2.16
N HIS A 50 11.64 27.36 -2.60
CA HIS A 50 12.35 26.30 -3.30
C HIS A 50 12.46 25.01 -2.45
N ILE A 51 12.67 25.13 -1.15
CA ILE A 51 12.70 23.97 -0.25
C ILE A 51 11.33 23.29 -0.18
N LYS A 52 10.22 24.04 -0.11
CA LYS A 52 8.86 23.50 -0.12
C LYS A 52 8.58 22.75 -1.41
N ILE A 53 8.87 23.33 -2.56
CA ILE A 53 8.72 22.73 -3.90
C ILE A 53 9.53 21.40 -3.96
N LEU A 54 10.80 21.43 -3.57
CA LEU A 54 11.66 20.25 -3.57
C LEU A 54 11.16 19.15 -2.64
N LYS A 55 10.66 19.49 -1.45
CA LYS A 55 10.03 18.52 -0.52
C LYS A 55 8.80 17.89 -1.15
N TRP A 56 7.97 18.68 -1.80
CA TRP A 56 6.77 18.20 -2.49
C TRP A 56 7.14 17.24 -3.64
N LEU A 57 8.11 17.62 -4.51
CA LEU A 57 8.60 16.77 -5.58
C LEU A 57 9.15 15.44 -5.04
N MET A 58 9.95 15.48 -3.97
CA MET A 58 10.47 14.27 -3.32
C MET A 58 9.34 13.38 -2.78
N SER A 59 8.31 13.96 -2.19
CA SER A 59 7.15 13.19 -1.71
C SER A 59 6.44 12.45 -2.85
N LYS A 60 6.37 13.06 -4.04
CA LYS A 60 5.78 12.43 -5.24
C LYS A 60 6.69 11.34 -5.80
N ILE A 61 8.00 11.58 -5.86
CA ILE A 61 8.98 10.58 -6.30
C ILE A 61 8.99 9.37 -5.37
N ASN A 62 8.95 9.58 -4.06
CA ASN A 62 8.85 8.50 -3.07
C ASN A 62 7.52 7.72 -3.17
N LYS A 63 6.48 8.33 -3.76
CA LYS A 63 5.21 7.68 -4.11
C LYS A 63 5.22 7.01 -5.50
N GLY A 64 6.38 6.92 -6.16
CA GLY A 64 6.54 6.21 -7.43
C GLY A 64 6.34 7.06 -8.70
N PHE A 65 6.13 8.38 -8.57
CA PHE A 65 6.09 9.26 -9.75
C PHE A 65 7.50 9.50 -10.29
N SER A 66 7.64 9.58 -11.62
CA SER A 66 8.86 10.14 -12.20
C SER A 66 8.94 11.63 -11.91
N ILE A 67 10.15 12.20 -11.92
CA ILE A 67 10.31 13.65 -11.71
C ILE A 67 9.54 14.46 -12.76
N SER A 68 9.48 14.02 -14.03
CA SER A 68 8.72 14.67 -15.09
C SER A 68 7.21 14.69 -14.79
N GLN A 69 6.66 13.58 -14.29
CA GLN A 69 5.26 13.51 -13.89
C GLN A 69 4.97 14.42 -12.69
N ALA A 70 5.87 14.43 -11.70
CA ALA A 70 5.71 15.30 -10.54
C ALA A 70 5.77 16.79 -10.92
N VAL A 71 6.67 17.17 -11.83
CA VAL A 71 6.77 18.53 -12.36
C VAL A 71 5.52 18.93 -13.13
N ASN A 72 5.04 18.10 -14.05
CA ASN A 72 3.80 18.36 -14.80
C ASN A 72 2.57 18.50 -13.88
N LEU A 73 2.52 17.73 -12.81
CA LEU A 73 1.47 17.87 -11.79
C LEU A 73 1.53 19.26 -11.13
N LEU A 74 2.72 19.73 -10.77
CA LEU A 74 2.91 21.02 -10.14
C LEU A 74 2.57 22.19 -11.09
N GLU A 75 2.99 22.10 -12.34
CA GLU A 75 2.72 23.14 -13.38
C GLU A 75 1.24 23.22 -13.75
N ASN A 76 0.56 22.08 -13.87
CA ASN A 76 -0.85 22.04 -14.28
C ASN A 76 -1.84 22.42 -13.15
N THR A 77 -1.40 22.36 -11.90
CA THR A 77 -2.25 22.71 -10.75
C THR A 77 -2.17 24.18 -10.37
N GLY A 78 -1.26 24.97 -10.96
CA GLY A 78 -1.13 26.42 -10.70
C GLY A 78 -0.80 26.78 -9.26
N ILE A 79 -0.21 25.85 -8.49
CA ILE A 79 -0.03 25.97 -7.05
C ILE A 79 1.20 26.82 -6.77
N SER A 80 0.96 28.02 -6.26
CA SER A 80 1.96 28.75 -5.46
C SER A 80 2.20 27.98 -4.15
N ALA A 81 3.46 27.94 -3.69
CA ALA A 81 3.94 27.12 -2.55
C ALA A 81 3.25 27.38 -1.19
N GLU A 82 2.14 28.10 -1.14
CA GLU A 82 1.47 28.52 0.10
C GLU A 82 0.43 27.54 0.63
N GLU A 83 -0.02 26.52 -0.17
CA GLU A 83 -1.09 25.60 0.27
C GLU A 83 -0.77 24.10 0.02
N PRO A 84 0.17 23.49 0.79
CA PRO A 84 0.35 22.03 0.71
C PRO A 84 -0.85 21.22 1.22
N ASN A 85 -1.72 21.83 2.05
CA ASN A 85 -2.89 21.17 2.61
C ASN A 85 -4.05 21.06 1.62
N LEU A 86 -4.35 22.10 0.85
CA LEU A 86 -5.49 22.12 -0.08
C LEU A 86 -5.35 21.07 -1.18
N VAL A 87 -4.15 20.85 -1.73
CA VAL A 87 -3.93 19.83 -2.79
C VAL A 87 -4.05 18.42 -2.25
N GLN A 88 -3.69 18.20 -0.98
CA GLN A 88 -3.89 16.89 -0.35
C GLN A 88 -5.36 16.67 0.00
N GLU A 89 -6.08 17.70 0.42
CA GLU A 89 -7.52 17.68 0.67
C GLU A 89 -8.30 17.46 -0.63
N GLU A 90 -8.05 18.23 -1.69
CA GLU A 90 -8.68 18.03 -3.02
C GLU A 90 -8.38 16.64 -3.63
N ALA A 91 -7.16 16.11 -3.46
CA ALA A 91 -6.81 14.78 -3.93
C ALA A 91 -7.44 13.67 -3.07
N ALA A 92 -7.66 13.93 -1.77
CA ALA A 92 -8.37 13.03 -0.87
C ALA A 92 -9.88 13.05 -1.18
N ASP A 93 -10.47 14.23 -1.37
CA ASP A 93 -11.88 14.40 -1.76
C ASP A 93 -12.18 13.71 -3.09
N ARG A 94 -11.30 13.87 -4.08
CA ARG A 94 -11.45 13.21 -5.38
C ARG A 94 -11.32 11.68 -5.31
N ALA A 95 -10.49 11.16 -4.42
CA ALA A 95 -10.41 9.71 -4.18
C ALA A 95 -11.66 9.18 -3.48
N ALA A 96 -12.21 9.96 -2.55
CA ALA A 96 -13.49 9.65 -1.89
C ALA A 96 -14.66 9.68 -2.87
N GLU A 97 -14.73 10.68 -3.75
CA GLU A 97 -15.73 10.75 -4.83
C GLU A 97 -15.66 9.53 -5.75
N LEU A 98 -14.46 9.16 -6.22
CA LEU A 98 -14.28 7.96 -7.05
C LEU A 98 -14.67 6.67 -6.31
N THR A 99 -14.42 6.60 -5.01
CA THR A 99 -14.84 5.45 -4.18
C THR A 99 -16.36 5.36 -4.12
N ASP A 100 -17.05 6.48 -3.91
CA ASP A 100 -18.51 6.50 -3.82
C ASP A 100 -19.18 6.27 -5.18
N GLU A 101 -18.62 6.81 -6.27
CA GLU A 101 -19.07 6.53 -7.63
C GLU A 101 -18.90 5.04 -7.99
N LEU A 102 -17.75 4.45 -7.67
CA LEU A 102 -17.47 3.04 -7.89
C LEU A 102 -18.42 2.14 -7.08
N LEU A 103 -18.67 2.48 -5.81
CA LEU A 103 -19.60 1.78 -4.96
C LEU A 103 -21.02 1.79 -5.58
N LYS A 104 -21.49 2.95 -6.06
CA LYS A 104 -22.78 3.08 -6.74
C LYS A 104 -22.86 2.24 -8.00
N ALA A 105 -21.84 2.28 -8.86
CA ALA A 105 -21.79 1.49 -10.10
C ALA A 105 -21.89 -0.01 -9.79
N LEU A 106 -21.10 -0.49 -8.80
CA LEU A 106 -21.12 -1.90 -8.40
C LEU A 106 -22.47 -2.31 -7.80
N HIS A 107 -23.09 -1.45 -6.99
CA HIS A 107 -24.40 -1.74 -6.39
C HIS A 107 -25.57 -1.57 -7.36
N SER A 108 -25.34 -1.01 -8.54
CA SER A 108 -26.33 -1.00 -9.64
C SER A 108 -26.04 -2.03 -10.73
N PHE A 109 -25.08 -2.93 -10.51
CA PHE A 109 -24.61 -3.93 -11.48
C PHE A 109 -24.09 -3.32 -12.80
N ASP A 110 -23.64 -2.06 -12.75
CA ASP A 110 -23.08 -1.35 -13.91
C ASP A 110 -21.56 -1.62 -14.02
N GLU A 111 -21.25 -2.75 -14.66
CA GLU A 111 -19.87 -3.19 -14.86
C GLU A 111 -19.07 -2.22 -15.73
N ASN A 112 -19.70 -1.62 -16.75
CA ASN A 112 -19.01 -0.70 -17.65
C ASN A 112 -18.53 0.55 -16.91
N SER A 113 -19.43 1.21 -16.18
CA SER A 113 -19.07 2.38 -15.37
C SER A 113 -18.03 2.02 -14.30
N ALA A 114 -18.14 0.85 -13.68
CA ALA A 114 -17.14 0.39 -12.71
C ALA A 114 -15.74 0.23 -13.35
N HIS A 115 -15.66 -0.30 -14.57
CA HIS A 115 -14.40 -0.39 -15.32
C HIS A 115 -13.82 0.97 -15.65
N GLU A 116 -14.62 1.92 -16.14
CA GLU A 116 -14.18 3.28 -16.46
C GLU A 116 -13.66 4.02 -15.22
N LEU A 117 -14.39 3.94 -14.10
CA LEU A 117 -13.99 4.56 -12.84
C LEU A 117 -12.68 3.99 -12.30
N LEU A 118 -12.49 2.67 -12.36
CA LEU A 118 -11.22 2.06 -11.97
C LEU A 118 -10.07 2.45 -12.89
N ASN A 119 -10.27 2.48 -14.20
CA ASN A 119 -9.25 2.93 -15.13
C ASN A 119 -8.87 4.40 -14.88
N LYS A 120 -9.86 5.25 -14.57
CA LYS A 120 -9.63 6.64 -14.14
C LYS A 120 -8.83 6.70 -12.83
N ALA A 121 -9.18 5.89 -11.82
CA ALA A 121 -8.46 5.81 -10.57
C ALA A 121 -6.99 5.41 -10.78
N PHE A 122 -6.71 4.37 -11.58
CA PHE A 122 -5.36 3.93 -11.90
C PHE A 122 -4.57 4.94 -12.75
N SER A 123 -5.22 5.80 -13.51
CA SER A 123 -4.56 6.88 -14.24
C SER A 123 -4.13 8.04 -13.32
N LEU A 124 -4.87 8.28 -12.24
CA LEU A 124 -4.66 9.40 -11.32
C LEU A 124 -3.78 9.04 -10.11
N TYR A 125 -3.86 7.80 -9.65
CA TYR A 125 -3.23 7.37 -8.40
C TYR A 125 -2.29 6.18 -8.59
N SER A 126 -1.39 5.99 -7.62
CA SER A 126 -0.56 4.79 -7.58
C SER A 126 -1.42 3.54 -7.33
N ILE A 127 -0.94 2.39 -7.77
CA ILE A 127 -1.62 1.10 -7.55
C ILE A 127 -1.90 0.88 -6.04
N ASP A 128 -0.93 1.17 -5.16
CA ASP A 128 -1.12 1.04 -3.71
C ASP A 128 -2.30 1.87 -3.23
N LYS A 129 -2.38 3.15 -3.65
CA LYS A 129 -3.48 4.03 -3.24
C LYS A 129 -4.82 3.55 -3.77
N VAL A 130 -4.89 3.11 -5.03
CA VAL A 130 -6.14 2.58 -5.59
C VAL A 130 -6.56 1.32 -4.83
N VAL A 131 -5.67 0.36 -4.65
CA VAL A 131 -6.03 -0.94 -4.08
C VAL A 131 -6.28 -0.85 -2.57
N ILE A 132 -5.44 -0.15 -1.82
CA ILE A 132 -5.57 -0.06 -0.36
C ILE A 132 -6.69 0.91 0.02
N ASP A 133 -6.65 2.14 -0.50
CA ASP A 133 -7.55 3.19 -0.04
C ASP A 133 -8.92 3.13 -0.76
N ILE A 134 -8.95 2.96 -2.10
CA ILE A 134 -10.21 2.97 -2.86
C ILE A 134 -10.89 1.60 -2.80
N LEU A 135 -10.23 0.53 -3.31
CA LEU A 135 -10.86 -0.78 -3.36
C LEU A 135 -11.09 -1.37 -1.97
N GLY A 136 -10.13 -1.19 -1.04
CA GLY A 136 -10.31 -1.59 0.35
C GLY A 136 -11.55 -0.93 0.99
N THR A 137 -11.72 0.38 0.78
CA THR A 137 -12.90 1.11 1.29
C THR A 137 -14.21 0.64 0.64
N VAL A 138 -14.21 0.40 -0.69
CA VAL A 138 -15.40 -0.15 -1.38
C VAL A 138 -15.79 -1.50 -0.81
N LEU A 139 -14.82 -2.38 -0.56
CA LEU A 139 -15.08 -3.71 0.01
C LEU A 139 -15.65 -3.64 1.42
N VAL A 140 -15.06 -2.81 2.29
CA VAL A 140 -15.55 -2.62 3.66
C VAL A 140 -16.96 -2.06 3.64
N LYS A 141 -17.22 -0.97 2.89
CA LYS A 141 -18.56 -0.38 2.77
C LYS A 141 -19.59 -1.38 2.19
N THR A 142 -19.19 -2.21 1.23
CA THR A 142 -20.07 -3.25 0.66
C THR A 142 -20.43 -4.30 1.72
N GLY A 143 -19.44 -4.77 2.50
CA GLY A 143 -19.65 -5.69 3.61
C GLY A 143 -20.60 -5.11 4.67
N ASP A 144 -20.34 -3.87 5.13
CA ASP A 144 -21.16 -3.18 6.13
C ASP A 144 -22.61 -3.01 5.67
N LEU A 145 -22.82 -2.67 4.39
CA LEU A 145 -24.18 -2.52 3.83
C LEU A 145 -24.89 -3.84 3.71
N TRP A 146 -24.18 -4.91 3.38
CA TRP A 146 -24.73 -6.26 3.32
C TRP A 146 -25.10 -6.78 4.73
N GLU A 147 -24.23 -6.62 5.69
CA GLU A 147 -24.47 -7.00 7.09
C GLU A 147 -25.64 -6.22 7.69
N ALA A 148 -25.77 -4.94 7.35
CA ALA A 148 -26.91 -4.10 7.74
C ALA A 148 -28.21 -4.42 6.97
N GLY A 149 -28.22 -5.39 6.03
CA GLY A 149 -29.37 -5.74 5.22
C GLY A 149 -29.82 -4.67 4.22
N LYS A 150 -28.96 -3.68 3.92
CA LYS A 150 -29.25 -2.59 2.98
C LYS A 150 -29.04 -2.98 1.53
N ILE A 151 -28.24 -4.01 1.28
CA ILE A 151 -28.02 -4.62 -0.03
C ILE A 151 -28.18 -6.13 0.09
N THR A 152 -28.45 -6.80 -1.03
CA THR A 152 -28.58 -8.26 -1.06
C THR A 152 -27.24 -8.95 -1.27
N THR A 153 -27.17 -10.24 -0.98
CA THR A 153 -26.00 -11.09 -1.28
C THR A 153 -25.58 -11.01 -2.76
N ALA A 154 -26.52 -10.80 -3.68
CA ALA A 154 -26.20 -10.64 -5.10
C ALA A 154 -25.36 -9.39 -5.38
N HIS A 155 -25.62 -8.27 -4.69
CA HIS A 155 -24.82 -7.05 -4.81
C HIS A 155 -23.41 -7.26 -4.25
N GLU A 156 -23.33 -7.88 -3.07
CA GLU A 156 -22.03 -8.19 -2.44
C GLU A 156 -21.19 -9.10 -3.35
N HIS A 157 -21.78 -10.21 -3.84
CA HIS A 157 -21.08 -11.16 -4.71
C HIS A 157 -20.65 -10.55 -6.04
N PHE A 158 -21.48 -9.69 -6.65
CA PHE A 158 -21.10 -8.98 -7.87
C PHE A 158 -19.90 -8.06 -7.63
N ALA A 159 -19.98 -7.23 -6.58
CA ALA A 159 -18.91 -6.31 -6.23
C ALA A 159 -17.59 -7.05 -5.90
N SER A 160 -17.68 -8.09 -5.07
CA SER A 160 -16.55 -8.93 -4.68
C SER A 160 -15.91 -9.63 -5.90
N SER A 161 -16.72 -10.25 -6.75
CA SER A 161 -16.22 -10.92 -7.95
C SER A 161 -15.52 -9.96 -8.91
N PHE A 162 -16.09 -8.78 -9.14
CA PHE A 162 -15.52 -7.73 -9.96
C PHE A 162 -14.17 -7.27 -9.43
N LEU A 163 -14.09 -6.93 -8.14
CA LEU A 163 -12.86 -6.42 -7.51
C LEU A 163 -11.77 -7.48 -7.46
N ARG A 164 -12.12 -8.74 -7.16
CA ARG A 164 -11.19 -9.88 -7.20
C ARG A 164 -10.56 -10.04 -8.58
N SER A 165 -11.37 -10.01 -9.63
CA SER A 165 -10.91 -10.12 -11.00
C SER A 165 -9.92 -9.02 -11.36
N ARG A 166 -10.22 -7.77 -10.98
CA ARG A 166 -9.34 -6.61 -11.25
C ARG A 166 -8.01 -6.69 -10.49
N ILE A 167 -8.03 -7.07 -9.22
CA ILE A 167 -6.80 -7.26 -8.43
C ILE A 167 -5.98 -8.42 -9.01
N GLY A 168 -6.62 -9.53 -9.38
CA GLY A 168 -5.97 -10.68 -10.01
C GLY A 168 -5.24 -10.31 -11.31
N MET A 169 -5.87 -9.52 -12.19
CA MET A 169 -5.22 -9.02 -13.40
C MET A 169 -3.96 -8.21 -13.10
N ILE A 170 -3.99 -7.36 -12.07
CA ILE A 170 -2.81 -6.56 -11.67
C ILE A 170 -1.70 -7.48 -11.13
N LEU A 171 -2.05 -8.44 -10.27
CA LEU A 171 -1.09 -9.40 -9.70
C LEU A 171 -0.29 -10.13 -10.79
N HIS A 172 -0.95 -10.55 -11.88
CA HIS A 172 -0.30 -11.25 -12.98
C HIS A 172 0.65 -10.38 -13.80
N THR A 173 0.50 -9.06 -13.78
CA THR A 173 1.40 -8.13 -14.51
C THR A 173 2.63 -7.72 -13.72
N LEU A 174 2.66 -7.96 -12.40
CA LEU A 174 3.76 -7.54 -11.54
C LEU A 174 4.95 -8.50 -11.64
N PRO A 175 6.17 -7.96 -11.89
CA PRO A 175 7.37 -8.78 -11.95
C PRO A 175 7.74 -9.35 -10.57
N VAL A 176 8.41 -10.51 -10.59
CA VAL A 176 8.97 -11.16 -9.40
C VAL A 176 10.49 -10.97 -9.39
N ASN A 177 11.03 -10.63 -8.23
CA ASN A 177 12.48 -10.62 -8.02
C ASN A 177 12.90 -11.92 -7.34
N GLY A 178 13.54 -12.82 -8.09
CA GLY A 178 13.97 -14.14 -7.60
C GLY A 178 15.03 -14.10 -6.48
N LEU A 179 15.55 -12.91 -6.11
CA LEU A 179 16.44 -12.72 -4.96
C LEU A 179 15.68 -12.54 -3.64
N LEU A 180 14.37 -12.22 -3.71
CA LEU A 180 13.53 -12.09 -2.52
C LEU A 180 12.98 -13.47 -2.11
N PRO A 181 12.70 -13.66 -0.80
CA PRO A 181 12.18 -14.92 -0.30
C PRO A 181 10.77 -15.21 -0.82
N LYS A 182 10.47 -16.49 -1.01
CA LYS A 182 9.11 -16.93 -1.34
C LYS A 182 8.18 -16.73 -0.15
N THR A 183 6.94 -16.39 -0.45
CA THR A 183 5.87 -16.18 0.53
C THR A 183 4.68 -17.06 0.17
N VAL A 184 4.08 -17.72 1.14
CA VAL A 184 2.76 -18.36 1.01
C VAL A 184 1.72 -17.48 1.69
N ALA A 185 0.58 -17.26 1.05
CA ALA A 185 -0.53 -16.46 1.57
C ALA A 185 -1.82 -17.29 1.55
N VAL A 186 -2.43 -17.48 2.72
CA VAL A 186 -3.60 -18.35 2.91
C VAL A 186 -4.53 -17.77 3.99
N CYS A 187 -5.82 -17.99 3.87
CA CYS A 187 -6.79 -17.70 4.93
C CYS A 187 -6.70 -18.75 6.03
N GLY A 188 -6.93 -18.33 7.27
CA GLY A 188 -6.98 -19.23 8.41
C GLY A 188 -8.10 -20.29 8.29
N PRO A 189 -8.07 -21.33 9.13
CA PRO A 189 -9.08 -22.40 9.11
C PRO A 189 -10.50 -21.88 9.29
N GLY A 190 -11.39 -22.20 8.34
CA GLY A 190 -12.78 -21.76 8.36
C GLY A 190 -13.02 -20.33 7.88
N GLU A 191 -11.98 -19.61 7.45
CA GLU A 191 -12.07 -18.24 6.99
C GLU A 191 -12.34 -18.15 5.49
N TRP A 192 -13.39 -17.39 5.13
CA TRP A 192 -13.81 -17.17 3.75
C TRP A 192 -13.51 -15.75 3.25
N HIS A 193 -13.18 -14.81 4.16
CA HIS A 193 -12.89 -13.43 3.83
C HIS A 193 -11.44 -13.29 3.38
N GLU A 194 -11.20 -13.26 2.07
CA GLU A 194 -9.84 -13.26 1.53
C GLU A 194 -9.34 -11.90 1.04
N PHE A 195 -10.19 -10.86 0.98
CA PHE A 195 -9.78 -9.61 0.36
C PHE A 195 -8.64 -8.90 1.06
N GLY A 196 -8.61 -8.90 2.39
CA GLY A 196 -7.48 -8.37 3.16
C GLY A 196 -6.18 -9.06 2.78
N LEU A 197 -6.21 -10.38 2.67
CA LEU A 197 -5.08 -11.19 2.22
C LEU A 197 -4.67 -10.88 0.78
N LEU A 198 -5.63 -10.69 -0.12
CA LEU A 198 -5.39 -10.38 -1.53
C LEU A 198 -4.74 -9.00 -1.70
N ILE A 199 -5.20 -7.99 -0.93
CA ILE A 199 -4.61 -6.65 -0.89
C ILE A 199 -3.17 -6.71 -0.35
N PHE A 200 -2.93 -7.46 0.73
CA PHE A 200 -1.59 -7.65 1.28
C PHE A 200 -0.68 -8.43 0.31
N THR A 201 -1.22 -9.43 -0.39
CA THR A 201 -0.51 -10.14 -1.45
C THR A 201 -0.05 -9.19 -2.55
N LEU A 202 -0.91 -8.26 -2.97
CA LEU A 202 -0.54 -7.25 -3.95
C LEU A 202 0.54 -6.30 -3.42
N PHE A 203 0.45 -5.92 -2.15
CA PHE A 203 1.47 -5.12 -1.49
C PHE A 203 2.85 -5.79 -1.54
N LEU A 204 2.94 -7.11 -1.29
CA LEU A 204 4.17 -7.89 -1.40
C LEU A 204 4.65 -8.03 -2.84
N ARG A 205 3.75 -8.39 -3.78
CA ARG A 205 4.06 -8.54 -5.21
C ARG A 205 4.61 -7.26 -5.82
N ARG A 206 4.09 -6.11 -5.46
CA ARG A 206 4.61 -4.80 -5.89
C ARG A 206 6.03 -4.52 -5.41
N ARG A 207 6.48 -5.17 -4.35
CA ARG A 207 7.86 -5.12 -3.84
C ARG A 207 8.75 -6.19 -4.44
N GLY A 208 8.21 -7.00 -5.35
CA GLY A 208 8.92 -8.03 -6.08
C GLY A 208 8.90 -9.41 -5.43
N PHE A 209 8.17 -9.62 -4.34
CA PHE A 209 8.06 -10.94 -3.72
C PHE A 209 7.34 -11.92 -4.63
N GLU A 210 7.84 -13.17 -4.68
CA GLU A 210 7.09 -14.31 -5.20
C GLU A 210 6.08 -14.74 -4.12
N VAL A 211 4.78 -14.55 -4.40
CA VAL A 211 3.72 -14.94 -3.47
C VAL A 211 2.89 -16.06 -4.10
N ILE A 212 2.88 -17.19 -3.43
CA ILE A 212 2.00 -18.33 -3.70
C ILE A 212 0.70 -18.05 -2.95
N TYR A 213 -0.31 -17.60 -3.67
CA TYR A 213 -1.60 -17.27 -3.10
C TYR A 213 -2.52 -18.50 -3.12
N LEU A 214 -2.89 -19.00 -1.94
CA LEU A 214 -3.76 -20.16 -1.79
C LEU A 214 -5.23 -19.75 -1.55
N GLY A 215 -5.46 -18.56 -0.98
CA GLY A 215 -6.81 -18.05 -0.72
C GLY A 215 -7.50 -18.76 0.43
N THR A 216 -8.78 -19.11 0.22
CA THR A 216 -9.68 -19.67 1.23
C THR A 216 -9.82 -21.18 1.13
N SER A 217 -10.42 -21.81 2.16
CA SER A 217 -10.83 -23.23 2.15
C SER A 217 -9.70 -24.24 1.99
N ILE A 218 -8.51 -23.93 2.49
CA ILE A 218 -7.37 -24.86 2.49
C ILE A 218 -7.34 -25.62 3.83
N ALA A 219 -7.17 -26.93 3.76
CA ALA A 219 -7.01 -27.74 4.96
C ALA A 219 -5.63 -27.53 5.59
N GLU A 220 -5.52 -27.60 6.91
CA GLU A 220 -4.26 -27.36 7.64
C GLU A 220 -3.11 -28.23 7.13
N LYS A 221 -3.36 -29.55 6.94
CA LYS A 221 -2.38 -30.49 6.39
C LYS A 221 -1.90 -30.14 4.97
N ASP A 222 -2.75 -29.47 4.16
CA ASP A 222 -2.39 -29.05 2.82
C ASP A 222 -1.50 -27.80 2.87
N ILE A 223 -1.68 -26.94 3.90
CA ILE A 223 -0.77 -25.81 4.17
C ILE A 223 0.63 -26.34 4.50
N GLU A 224 0.74 -27.37 5.36
CA GLU A 224 2.02 -28.00 5.66
C GLU A 224 2.69 -28.62 4.42
N ALA A 225 1.93 -29.32 3.60
CA ALA A 225 2.44 -29.89 2.35
C ALA A 225 3.02 -28.80 1.42
N VAL A 226 2.34 -27.64 1.31
CA VAL A 226 2.84 -26.51 0.52
C VAL A 226 4.09 -25.89 1.15
N ILE A 227 4.17 -25.79 2.48
CA ILE A 227 5.37 -25.31 3.17
C ILE A 227 6.56 -26.22 2.86
N GLU A 228 6.39 -27.53 2.91
CA GLU A 228 7.45 -28.52 2.62
C GLU A 228 7.88 -28.50 1.15
N GLU A 229 6.96 -28.35 0.21
CA GLU A 229 7.25 -28.30 -1.23
C GLU A 229 7.88 -26.98 -1.66
N VAL A 230 7.35 -25.85 -1.20
CA VAL A 230 7.76 -24.51 -1.63
C VAL A 230 8.96 -23.99 -0.85
N ASN A 231 9.13 -24.43 0.39
CA ASN A 231 10.12 -23.94 1.36
C ASN A 231 10.09 -22.40 1.48
N PRO A 232 8.94 -21.79 1.80
CA PRO A 232 8.81 -20.34 1.89
C PRO A 232 9.53 -19.83 3.14
N LYS A 233 9.98 -18.55 3.10
CA LYS A 233 10.46 -17.86 4.31
C LYS A 233 9.34 -17.12 5.04
N PHE A 234 8.25 -16.80 4.33
CA PHE A 234 7.09 -16.13 4.92
C PHE A 234 5.82 -16.95 4.69
N LEU A 235 5.03 -17.08 5.75
CA LEU A 235 3.65 -17.56 5.70
C LEU A 235 2.74 -16.44 6.20
N ILE A 236 1.81 -16.00 5.38
CA ILE A 236 0.82 -14.98 5.75
C ILE A 236 -0.53 -15.66 5.94
N LEU A 237 -1.06 -15.53 7.15
CA LEU A 237 -2.38 -16.04 7.54
C LEU A 237 -3.33 -14.86 7.77
N SER A 238 -4.51 -14.91 7.17
CA SER A 238 -5.56 -13.91 7.35
C SER A 238 -6.78 -14.49 8.05
N CYS A 239 -7.31 -13.73 9.03
CA CYS A 239 -8.53 -14.09 9.73
C CYS A 239 -9.36 -12.83 9.99
N THR A 240 -10.57 -12.78 9.46
CA THR A 240 -11.49 -11.63 9.56
C THR A 240 -12.54 -11.88 10.64
N LEU A 241 -13.06 -13.11 10.73
CA LEU A 241 -14.07 -13.47 11.72
C LEU A 241 -13.43 -13.87 13.05
N MET A 242 -13.86 -13.23 14.14
CA MET A 242 -13.35 -13.51 15.50
C MET A 242 -13.52 -14.98 15.92
N GLU A 243 -14.58 -15.64 15.44
CA GLU A 243 -14.84 -17.06 15.74
C GLU A 243 -13.79 -18.00 15.15
N ASN A 244 -13.10 -17.60 14.06
CA ASN A 244 -12.03 -18.37 13.42
C ASN A 244 -10.65 -18.09 14.04
N ALA A 245 -10.50 -17.00 14.80
CA ALA A 245 -9.22 -16.60 15.39
C ALA A 245 -8.58 -17.67 16.29
N PRO A 246 -9.30 -18.37 17.19
CA PRO A 246 -8.69 -19.42 18.01
C PRO A 246 -8.06 -20.56 17.20
N LYS A 247 -8.73 -21.00 16.13
CA LYS A 247 -8.21 -22.07 15.25
C LYS A 247 -6.97 -21.58 14.50
N THR A 248 -7.00 -20.34 14.00
CA THR A 248 -5.85 -19.73 13.31
C THR A 248 -4.65 -19.60 14.24
N LEU A 249 -4.86 -19.20 15.52
CA LEU A 249 -3.77 -19.10 16.50
C LEU A 249 -3.19 -20.48 16.86
N ASN A 250 -4.02 -21.51 16.97
CA ASN A 250 -3.54 -22.89 17.18
C ASN A 250 -2.65 -23.35 16.01
N LEU A 251 -3.10 -23.12 14.77
CA LEU A 251 -2.30 -23.42 13.59
C LEU A 251 -0.95 -22.67 13.60
N VAL A 252 -0.95 -21.38 13.96
CA VAL A 252 0.29 -20.60 14.09
C VAL A 252 1.23 -21.24 15.11
N LYS A 253 0.73 -21.67 16.26
CA LYS A 253 1.53 -22.33 17.28
C LYS A 253 2.16 -23.61 16.75
N GLU A 254 1.38 -24.50 16.16
CA GLU A 254 1.85 -25.77 15.60
C GLU A 254 2.90 -25.55 14.53
N LEU A 255 2.66 -24.63 13.59
CA LEU A 255 3.60 -24.32 12.51
C LEU A 255 4.87 -23.64 13.02
N SER A 256 4.79 -22.76 14.02
CA SER A 256 5.97 -22.09 14.58
C SER A 256 6.87 -23.04 15.37
N GLU A 257 6.30 -24.07 16.02
CA GLU A 257 7.05 -25.13 16.71
C GLU A 257 7.72 -26.10 15.71
N LYS A 258 7.06 -26.36 14.57
CA LYS A 258 7.55 -27.31 13.55
C LYS A 258 8.57 -26.70 12.59
N TYR A 259 8.42 -25.41 12.25
CA TYR A 259 9.21 -24.71 11.24
C TYR A 259 9.88 -23.46 11.83
N GLU A 260 10.98 -23.62 12.55
CA GLU A 260 11.69 -22.54 13.28
C GLU A 260 12.17 -21.39 12.38
N GLU A 261 12.47 -21.66 11.11
CA GLU A 261 12.93 -20.64 10.15
C GLU A 261 11.79 -19.92 9.40
N LEU A 262 10.53 -20.34 9.60
CA LEU A 262 9.38 -19.76 8.95
C LEU A 262 8.90 -18.51 9.70
N SER A 263 8.97 -17.36 9.08
CA SER A 263 8.38 -16.14 9.62
C SER A 263 6.89 -16.11 9.31
N ILE A 264 6.06 -16.19 10.35
CA ILE A 264 4.59 -16.17 10.21
C ILE A 264 4.08 -14.74 10.43
N GLY A 265 3.20 -14.27 9.55
CA GLY A 265 2.49 -13.00 9.68
C GLY A 265 0.99 -13.21 9.78
N LEU A 266 0.36 -12.56 10.77
CA LEU A 266 -1.07 -12.59 11.01
C LEU A 266 -1.71 -11.26 10.64
N GLY A 267 -2.71 -11.28 9.75
CA GLY A 267 -3.52 -10.13 9.37
C GLY A 267 -5.01 -10.40 9.50
N GLY A 268 -5.78 -9.32 9.40
CA GLY A 268 -7.25 -9.35 9.45
C GLY A 268 -7.85 -8.92 10.78
N SER A 269 -9.08 -8.42 10.73
CA SER A 269 -9.79 -7.79 11.86
C SER A 269 -10.16 -8.76 12.99
N GLY A 270 -10.14 -10.07 12.76
CA GLY A 270 -10.48 -11.09 13.75
C GLY A 270 -9.61 -11.07 15.00
N PHE A 271 -8.45 -10.40 14.95
CA PHE A 271 -7.53 -10.28 16.07
C PHE A 271 -7.69 -8.98 16.88
N HIS A 272 -8.45 -7.98 16.41
CA HIS A 272 -8.50 -6.65 17.03
C HIS A 272 -9.38 -6.54 18.26
N SER A 273 -10.46 -7.30 18.35
CA SER A 273 -11.53 -7.07 19.32
C SER A 273 -11.68 -8.15 20.39
N SER A 274 -10.80 -9.16 20.43
CA SER A 274 -11.00 -10.26 21.35
C SER A 274 -10.35 -10.01 22.71
N THR A 275 -11.15 -9.55 23.66
CA THR A 275 -10.79 -9.49 25.09
C THR A 275 -10.49 -10.88 25.69
N ASN A 276 -10.89 -11.96 25.02
CA ASN A 276 -10.78 -13.34 25.47
C ASN A 276 -9.57 -14.10 24.92
N LEU A 277 -8.84 -13.55 23.93
CA LEU A 277 -7.64 -14.17 23.37
C LEU A 277 -6.39 -13.60 24.05
N ASN A 278 -5.49 -14.47 24.51
CA ASN A 278 -4.19 -14.03 25.02
C ASN A 278 -3.27 -13.60 23.86
N LEU A 279 -3.62 -12.50 23.18
CA LEU A 279 -2.86 -11.97 22.03
C LEU A 279 -1.45 -11.51 22.37
N LYS A 280 -1.08 -11.43 23.66
CA LYS A 280 0.28 -11.02 24.06
C LYS A 280 1.34 -11.97 23.51
N GLU A 281 1.06 -13.27 23.47
CA GLU A 281 1.97 -14.29 22.95
C GLU A 281 2.12 -14.20 21.43
N TYR A 282 1.08 -13.72 20.75
CA TYR A 282 1.04 -13.64 19.27
C TYR A 282 1.35 -12.26 18.71
N LYS A 283 1.68 -11.28 19.57
CA LYS A 283 1.94 -9.89 19.14
C LYS A 283 3.05 -9.80 18.09
N ALA A 284 4.06 -10.66 18.17
CA ALA A 284 5.17 -10.70 17.24
C ALA A 284 4.77 -11.12 15.81
N TYR A 285 3.66 -11.82 15.67
CA TYR A 285 3.13 -12.30 14.40
C TYR A 285 2.21 -11.26 13.72
N LEU A 286 1.64 -10.30 14.47
CA LEU A 286 0.69 -9.33 13.92
C LEU A 286 1.36 -8.40 12.92
N ILE A 287 0.78 -8.32 11.72
CA ILE A 287 1.25 -7.47 10.62
C ILE A 287 0.76 -6.02 10.78
N GLY A 288 -0.40 -5.82 11.45
CA GLY A 288 -1.09 -4.54 11.53
C GLY A 288 -2.03 -4.29 10.35
N ASP A 289 -2.69 -3.12 10.36
CA ASP A 289 -3.77 -2.77 9.42
C ASP A 289 -3.41 -1.65 8.47
N SER A 290 -2.34 -0.95 8.73
CA SER A 290 -1.87 0.16 7.91
C SER A 290 -0.68 -0.24 7.05
N LYS A 291 -0.52 0.45 5.92
CA LYS A 291 0.64 0.28 5.05
C LYS A 291 1.97 0.49 5.78
N ASN A 292 2.02 1.43 6.74
CA ASN A 292 3.24 1.71 7.50
C ASN A 292 3.60 0.52 8.41
N GLU A 293 2.62 -0.08 9.08
CA GLU A 293 2.82 -1.27 9.90
C GLU A 293 3.26 -2.47 9.06
N TRP A 294 2.69 -2.64 7.86
CA TRP A 294 3.10 -3.68 6.90
C TRP A 294 4.55 -3.52 6.48
N GLU A 295 5.00 -2.29 6.21
CA GLU A 295 6.38 -1.98 5.86
C GLU A 295 7.34 -2.25 7.03
N GLU A 296 6.93 -1.89 8.25
CA GLU A 296 7.70 -2.14 9.47
C GLU A 296 7.83 -3.65 9.75
N TRP A 297 6.71 -4.38 9.69
CA TRP A 297 6.71 -5.84 9.86
C TRP A 297 7.65 -6.52 8.84
N LEU A 298 7.52 -6.15 7.57
CA LEU A 298 8.35 -6.70 6.49
C LEU A 298 9.84 -6.42 6.71
N LYS A 299 10.19 -5.18 7.06
CA LYS A 299 11.57 -4.77 7.35
C LYS A 299 12.18 -5.58 8.49
N ASN A 300 11.43 -5.74 9.59
CA ASN A 300 11.89 -6.45 10.79
C ASN A 300 12.14 -7.94 10.49
N ASN A 301 11.28 -8.56 9.68
CA ASN A 301 11.41 -9.99 9.34
C ASN A 301 12.45 -10.25 8.25
N LEU A 302 12.65 -9.33 7.29
CA LEU A 302 13.76 -9.43 6.33
C LEU A 302 15.12 -9.30 7.01
N SER A 303 15.28 -8.38 7.96
CA SER A 303 16.55 -8.23 8.70
C SER A 303 16.92 -9.49 9.49
N ARG A 304 15.93 -10.20 10.04
CA ARG A 304 16.14 -11.50 10.70
C ARG A 304 16.55 -12.60 9.73
N SER A 305 15.97 -12.62 8.52
CA SER A 305 16.22 -13.67 7.53
C SER A 305 17.57 -13.56 6.83
N TYR A 306 18.15 -12.36 6.76
CA TYR A 306 19.43 -12.10 6.05
C TYR A 306 20.59 -11.68 6.95
N GLY A 307 20.39 -11.56 8.27
CA GLY A 307 21.47 -11.30 9.24
C GLY A 307 22.13 -9.93 9.11
N PHE A 308 21.38 -8.89 8.71
CA PHE A 308 21.84 -7.49 8.67
C PHE A 308 21.48 -6.72 9.92
#